data_7ee19806a7791b14553a601a3bf0876c
#
_entry.id   7ee19806a7791b14553a601a3bf0876c
#
_cell.length_a   1.000
_cell.length_b   1.000
_cell.length_c   1.000
_cell.angle_alpha   90.00
_cell.angle_beta   90.00
_cell.angle_gamma   90.00
#
_symmetry.space_group_name_H-M   'P 1'
#
loop_
_entity.id
_entity.type
_entity.pdbx_description
1 polymer ?
#
loop_
_entity_poly.entity_id
_entity_poly.type
_entity_poly.pdbx_seq_one_letter_code
_entity_poly.pdbx_strand_id
1 'polypeptide(L)'
;MKHISISAFRQTLEAEKMNSTVAFINVCTPDEYAAKHIEGVKSLPLDQLESRVGELKGKETIYVHCRSGNRSKRAIETLERLGVQAELVNVEGGIMAWEAAGLKTAATSSTLPIAQQVFITAGSLILIGVGLTLWRGMMFLVLPAFIGGGLLFAGMTGWCGMGILLSKMPWNKK
;
A
#
# COMPACT_ATOMS: atom_id res chain seq x y z
N MET A 1 -6.80 -17.65 17.84
CA MET A 1 -7.07 -16.50 16.96
C MET A 1 -8.57 -16.20 16.96
N LYS A 2 -8.98 -14.99 17.35
CA LYS A 2 -10.35 -14.51 17.20
C LYS A 2 -10.54 -13.77 15.89
N HIS A 3 -11.78 -13.66 15.44
CA HIS A 3 -12.14 -12.94 14.21
C HIS A 3 -13.21 -11.91 14.52
N ILE A 4 -13.16 -10.77 13.82
CA ILE A 4 -14.15 -9.71 13.94
C ILE A 4 -14.64 -9.28 12.56
N SER A 5 -15.94 -9.07 12.41
CA SER A 5 -16.54 -8.53 11.18
C SER A 5 -16.22 -7.04 11.03
N ILE A 6 -16.34 -6.51 9.81
CA ILE A 6 -16.08 -5.09 9.55
C ILE A 6 -17.02 -4.17 10.32
N SER A 7 -18.30 -4.53 10.47
CA SER A 7 -19.26 -3.73 11.22
C SER A 7 -18.90 -3.62 12.71
N ALA A 8 -18.55 -4.74 13.31
CA ALA A 8 -18.11 -4.78 14.72
C ALA A 8 -16.75 -4.07 14.88
N PHE A 9 -15.80 -4.29 13.95
CA PHE A 9 -14.50 -3.62 13.97
C PHE A 9 -14.63 -2.10 13.92
N ARG A 10 -15.53 -1.56 13.07
CA ARG A 10 -15.81 -0.14 13.01
C ARG A 10 -16.29 0.42 14.34
N GLN A 11 -17.28 -0.24 14.96
CA GLN A 11 -17.80 0.17 16.27
C GLN A 11 -16.71 0.15 17.34
N THR A 12 -15.90 -0.90 17.37
CA THR A 12 -14.78 -1.02 18.32
C THR A 12 -13.72 0.05 18.07
N LEU A 13 -13.38 0.33 16.83
CA LEU A 13 -12.40 1.37 16.47
C LEU A 13 -12.87 2.76 16.91
N GLU A 14 -14.15 3.08 16.73
CA GLU A 14 -14.74 4.34 17.19
C GLU A 14 -14.79 4.44 18.73
N ALA A 15 -15.14 3.35 19.42
CA ALA A 15 -15.24 3.31 20.88
C ALA A 15 -13.89 3.29 21.59
N GLU A 16 -12.93 2.52 21.07
CA GLU A 16 -11.65 2.22 21.73
C GLU A 16 -10.47 3.04 21.15
N LYS A 17 -10.71 4.02 20.27
CA LYS A 17 -9.66 4.81 19.63
C LYS A 17 -8.71 5.50 20.60
N MET A 18 -9.21 5.89 21.78
CA MET A 18 -8.44 6.58 22.83
C MET A 18 -7.96 5.64 23.94
N ASN A 19 -8.30 4.35 23.87
CA ASN A 19 -7.89 3.38 24.88
C ASN A 19 -6.42 2.97 24.66
N SER A 20 -5.58 3.28 25.64
CA SER A 20 -4.15 3.01 25.56
C SER A 20 -3.81 1.50 25.63
N THR A 21 -4.73 0.65 26.11
CA THR A 21 -4.51 -0.81 26.21
C THR A 21 -4.91 -1.55 24.92
N VAL A 22 -5.58 -0.87 23.99
CA VAL A 22 -5.98 -1.43 22.68
C VAL A 22 -5.05 -0.94 21.59
N ALA A 23 -4.71 -1.81 20.64
CA ALA A 23 -3.96 -1.44 19.46
C ALA A 23 -4.70 -1.86 18.19
N PHE A 24 -4.70 -0.98 17.19
CA PHE A 24 -5.20 -1.23 15.86
C PHE A 24 -4.03 -1.15 14.89
N ILE A 25 -3.68 -2.27 14.23
CA ILE A 25 -2.52 -2.33 13.34
C ILE A 25 -2.88 -2.80 11.93
N ASN A 26 -2.24 -2.16 10.95
CA ASN A 26 -2.26 -2.53 9.55
C ASN A 26 -0.90 -3.15 9.19
N VAL A 27 -0.91 -4.39 8.68
CA VAL A 27 0.29 -5.14 8.32
C VAL A 27 0.55 -5.18 6.80
N CYS A 28 -0.02 -4.24 6.05
CA CYS A 28 0.32 -4.02 4.64
C CYS A 28 1.69 -3.36 4.52
N THR A 29 2.22 -3.29 3.29
CA THR A 29 3.45 -2.55 3.02
C THR A 29 3.27 -1.05 3.29
N PRO A 30 4.36 -0.29 3.55
CA PRO A 30 4.28 1.15 3.76
C PRO A 30 3.61 1.89 2.61
N ASP A 31 3.85 1.46 1.36
CA ASP A 31 3.26 2.09 0.18
C ASP A 31 1.75 1.81 0.06
N GLU A 32 1.31 0.59 0.37
CA GLU A 32 -0.11 0.27 0.44
C GLU A 32 -0.82 1.09 1.53
N TYR A 33 -0.19 1.23 2.70
CA TYR A 33 -0.72 2.04 3.80
C TYR A 33 -0.79 3.52 3.43
N ALA A 34 0.27 4.06 2.82
CA ALA A 34 0.31 5.45 2.40
C ALA A 34 -0.72 5.77 1.32
N ALA A 35 -0.95 4.83 0.39
CA ALA A 35 -1.97 4.97 -0.64
C ALA A 35 -3.39 4.87 -0.08
N LYS A 36 -3.59 3.98 0.92
CA LYS A 36 -4.92 3.73 1.46
C LYS A 36 -4.86 3.01 2.81
N HIS A 37 -5.47 3.59 3.84
CA HIS A 37 -5.58 2.99 5.17
C HIS A 37 -6.87 3.36 5.88
N ILE A 38 -7.21 2.64 6.93
CA ILE A 38 -8.30 2.99 7.83
C ILE A 38 -7.78 4.00 8.84
N GLU A 39 -8.47 5.13 9.00
CA GLU A 39 -8.07 6.18 9.94
C GLU A 39 -8.04 5.66 11.38
N GLY A 40 -6.99 6.04 12.12
CA GLY A 40 -6.79 5.60 13.50
C GLY A 40 -6.07 4.26 13.66
N VAL A 41 -5.71 3.61 12.55
CA VAL A 41 -4.95 2.36 12.56
C VAL A 41 -3.47 2.63 12.28
N LYS A 42 -2.58 2.06 13.09
CA LYS A 42 -1.13 2.25 12.99
C LYS A 42 -0.51 1.32 11.93
N SER A 43 0.40 1.84 11.12
CA SER A 43 1.18 1.01 10.19
C SER A 43 2.26 0.21 10.92
N LEU A 44 2.18 -1.11 10.81
CA LEU A 44 3.18 -2.05 11.31
C LEU A 44 3.35 -3.18 10.28
N PRO A 45 4.13 -2.95 9.22
CA PRO A 45 4.29 -3.89 8.12
C PRO A 45 4.73 -5.29 8.59
N LEU A 46 4.24 -6.33 7.90
CA LEU A 46 4.50 -7.72 8.27
C LEU A 46 5.99 -8.07 8.32
N ASP A 47 6.79 -7.54 7.41
CA ASP A 47 8.24 -7.71 7.33
C ASP A 47 9.02 -6.99 8.45
N GLN A 48 8.40 -5.98 9.09
CA GLN A 48 8.98 -5.22 10.21
C GLN A 48 8.40 -5.64 11.57
N LEU A 49 7.45 -6.58 11.58
CA LEU A 49 6.70 -6.93 12.79
C LEU A 49 7.60 -7.43 13.92
N GLU A 50 8.59 -8.30 13.61
CA GLU A 50 9.51 -8.86 14.60
C GLU A 50 10.40 -7.78 15.25
N SER A 51 10.93 -6.86 14.44
CA SER A 51 11.80 -5.79 14.93
C SER A 51 11.04 -4.72 15.72
N ARG A 52 9.72 -4.57 15.47
CA ARG A 52 8.88 -3.53 16.07
C ARG A 52 7.85 -4.07 17.05
N VAL A 53 7.91 -5.35 17.41
CA VAL A 53 6.97 -5.97 18.37
C VAL A 53 6.95 -5.25 19.72
N GLY A 54 8.05 -4.59 20.09
CA GLY A 54 8.15 -3.77 21.31
C GLY A 54 7.10 -2.65 21.40
N GLU A 55 6.59 -2.17 20.24
CA GLU A 55 5.54 -1.14 20.19
C GLU A 55 4.16 -1.65 20.65
N LEU A 56 4.01 -2.97 20.75
CA LEU A 56 2.80 -3.64 21.20
C LEU A 56 2.85 -4.07 22.67
N LYS A 57 3.94 -3.78 23.40
CA LYS A 57 4.06 -4.09 24.81
C LYS A 57 2.99 -3.37 25.63
N GLY A 58 2.41 -4.08 26.61
CA GLY A 58 1.37 -3.54 27.49
C GLY A 58 -0.01 -3.40 26.84
N LYS A 59 -0.18 -3.94 25.61
CA LYS A 59 -1.51 -4.02 24.99
C LYS A 59 -2.24 -5.26 25.47
N GLU A 60 -3.53 -5.09 25.78
CA GLU A 60 -4.44 -6.17 26.18
C GLU A 60 -5.13 -6.78 24.96
N THR A 61 -5.49 -5.93 23.97
CA THR A 61 -6.12 -6.37 22.72
C THR A 61 -5.47 -5.73 21.52
N ILE A 62 -5.18 -6.52 20.49
CA ILE A 62 -4.58 -6.06 19.23
C ILE A 62 -5.45 -6.50 18.06
N TYR A 63 -6.04 -5.54 17.37
CA TYR A 63 -6.79 -5.76 16.14
C TYR A 63 -5.83 -5.67 14.96
N VAL A 64 -5.77 -6.74 14.16
CA VAL A 64 -4.83 -6.85 13.05
C VAL A 64 -5.61 -6.92 11.75
N HIS A 65 -5.33 -6.00 10.81
CA HIS A 65 -5.88 -6.08 9.47
C HIS A 65 -4.82 -5.92 8.40
N CYS A 66 -5.15 -6.38 7.20
CA CYS A 66 -4.37 -6.15 5.99
C CYS A 66 -5.32 -5.84 4.83
N ARG A 67 -4.91 -6.10 3.59
CA ARG A 67 -5.75 -5.87 2.41
C ARG A 67 -6.97 -6.79 2.38
N SER A 68 -6.79 -8.12 2.56
CA SER A 68 -7.83 -9.15 2.38
C SER A 68 -8.02 -10.09 3.59
N GLY A 69 -7.24 -9.92 4.66
CA GLY A 69 -7.28 -10.79 5.84
C GLY A 69 -6.23 -11.90 5.88
N ASN A 70 -5.51 -12.19 4.79
CA ASN A 70 -4.53 -13.30 4.75
C ASN A 70 -3.20 -12.95 5.42
N ARG A 71 -2.64 -11.76 5.16
CA ARG A 71 -1.41 -11.31 5.82
C ARG A 71 -1.61 -11.06 7.30
N SER A 72 -2.79 -10.59 7.72
CA SER A 72 -3.11 -10.40 9.13
C SER A 72 -3.16 -11.71 9.92
N LYS A 73 -3.62 -12.82 9.33
CA LYS A 73 -3.54 -14.16 9.94
C LYS A 73 -2.08 -14.55 10.20
N ARG A 74 -1.21 -14.43 9.18
CA ARG A 74 0.23 -14.70 9.32
C ARG A 74 0.91 -13.78 10.35
N ALA A 75 0.49 -12.51 10.42
CA ALA A 75 0.99 -11.58 11.41
C ALA A 75 0.62 -12.02 12.84
N ILE A 76 -0.61 -12.49 13.03
CA ILE A 76 -1.07 -13.02 14.34
C ILE A 76 -0.26 -14.24 14.72
N GLU A 77 -0.06 -15.22 13.82
CA GLU A 77 0.79 -16.38 14.06
C GLU A 77 2.23 -15.97 14.47
N THR A 78 2.76 -14.94 13.84
CA THR A 78 4.08 -14.40 14.20
C THR A 78 4.06 -13.75 15.59
N LEU A 79 3.05 -12.96 15.92
CA LEU A 79 2.90 -12.35 17.27
C LEU A 79 2.73 -13.38 18.37
N GLU A 80 1.97 -14.45 18.13
CA GLU A 80 1.82 -15.59 19.05
C GLU A 80 3.17 -16.28 19.28
N ARG A 81 3.95 -16.52 18.21
CA ARG A 81 5.30 -17.11 18.29
C ARG A 81 6.29 -16.23 19.04
N LEU A 82 6.15 -14.90 18.94
CA LEU A 82 6.97 -13.93 19.68
C LEU A 82 6.53 -13.76 21.13
N GLY A 83 5.51 -14.49 21.59
CA GLY A 83 5.05 -14.49 22.97
C GLY A 83 4.28 -13.23 23.38
N VAL A 84 3.63 -12.55 22.44
CA VAL A 84 2.78 -11.40 22.76
C VAL A 84 1.57 -11.84 23.57
N GLN A 85 1.45 -11.35 24.80
CA GLN A 85 0.42 -11.71 25.79
C GLN A 85 -0.83 -10.82 25.63
N ALA A 86 -1.30 -10.63 24.42
CA ALA A 86 -2.50 -9.85 24.12
C ALA A 86 -3.55 -10.71 23.42
N GLU A 87 -4.80 -10.33 23.54
CA GLU A 87 -5.85 -10.90 22.71
C GLU A 87 -5.67 -10.45 21.25
N LEU A 88 -5.39 -11.40 20.35
CA LEU A 88 -5.12 -11.13 18.94
C LEU A 88 -6.38 -11.38 18.11
N VAL A 89 -6.86 -10.34 17.45
CA VAL A 89 -8.12 -10.36 16.68
C VAL A 89 -7.87 -10.03 15.22
N ASN A 90 -8.22 -10.96 14.33
CA ASN A 90 -8.14 -10.74 12.88
C ASN A 90 -9.39 -10.03 12.36
N VAL A 91 -9.20 -8.95 11.62
CA VAL A 91 -10.29 -8.25 10.93
C VAL A 91 -10.56 -8.94 9.60
N GLU A 92 -11.73 -9.56 9.47
CA GLU A 92 -12.11 -10.33 8.29
C GLU A 92 -12.25 -9.46 7.04
N GLY A 93 -11.71 -9.94 5.92
CA GLY A 93 -11.73 -9.24 4.64
C GLY A 93 -10.88 -7.98 4.55
N GLY A 94 -10.30 -7.52 5.68
CA GLY A 94 -9.39 -6.38 5.74
C GLY A 94 -9.97 -5.10 5.13
N ILE A 95 -9.09 -4.26 4.51
CA ILE A 95 -9.51 -2.99 3.93
C ILE A 95 -10.44 -3.15 2.73
N MET A 96 -10.37 -4.29 2.02
CA MET A 96 -11.28 -4.55 0.90
C MET A 96 -12.73 -4.69 1.37
N ALA A 97 -12.96 -5.41 2.48
CA ALA A 97 -14.30 -5.52 3.06
C ALA A 97 -14.77 -4.20 3.70
N TRP A 98 -13.84 -3.39 4.24
CA TRP A 98 -14.13 -2.04 4.72
C TRP A 98 -14.67 -1.15 3.60
N GLU A 99 -14.04 -1.16 2.43
CA GLU A 99 -14.48 -0.42 1.25
C GLU A 99 -15.80 -0.96 0.66
N ALA A 100 -15.94 -2.28 0.61
CA ALA A 100 -17.18 -2.91 0.15
C ALA A 100 -18.38 -2.55 1.03
N ALA A 101 -18.14 -2.25 2.32
CA ALA A 101 -19.15 -1.71 3.24
C ALA A 101 -19.41 -0.19 3.05
N GLY A 102 -18.81 0.45 2.04
CA GLY A 102 -18.96 1.89 1.75
C GLY A 102 -18.27 2.81 2.75
N LEU A 103 -17.34 2.30 3.56
CA LEU A 103 -16.64 3.07 4.59
C LEU A 103 -15.43 3.81 4.00
N LYS A 104 -15.23 5.05 4.45
CA LYS A 104 -14.14 5.91 3.96
C LYS A 104 -12.77 5.39 4.41
N THR A 105 -11.79 5.53 3.53
CA THR A 105 -10.38 5.31 3.80
C THR A 105 -9.63 6.63 3.75
N ALA A 106 -8.56 6.74 4.52
CA ALA A 106 -7.61 7.85 4.46
C ALA A 106 -6.41 7.48 3.57
N ALA A 107 -5.69 8.49 3.11
CA ALA A 107 -4.42 8.34 2.42
C ALA A 107 -3.42 9.34 3.03
N THR A 108 -2.23 8.87 3.34
CA THR A 108 -1.14 9.73 3.84
C THR A 108 -0.34 10.34 2.68
N SER A 109 -0.40 9.71 1.51
CA SER A 109 0.26 10.19 0.29
C SER A 109 -0.79 10.51 -0.76
N SER A 110 -0.78 11.74 -1.24
CA SER A 110 -1.55 12.19 -2.41
C SER A 110 -0.84 11.87 -3.74
N THR A 111 0.36 11.28 -3.68
CA THR A 111 1.14 10.96 -4.87
C THR A 111 0.64 9.67 -5.51
N LEU A 112 0.50 9.71 -6.83
CA LEU A 112 0.15 8.52 -7.61
C LEU A 112 1.22 7.43 -7.42
N PRO A 113 0.85 6.14 -7.42
CA PRO A 113 1.82 5.04 -7.46
C PRO A 113 2.83 5.23 -8.60
N ILE A 114 4.10 4.91 -8.34
CA ILE A 114 5.19 5.11 -9.33
C ILE A 114 4.85 4.45 -10.66
N ALA A 115 4.25 3.27 -10.64
CA ALA A 115 3.82 2.59 -11.87
C ALA A 115 2.82 3.42 -12.70
N GLN A 116 1.84 4.07 -12.05
CA GLN A 116 0.90 4.95 -12.76
C GLN A 116 1.60 6.19 -13.32
N GLN A 117 2.53 6.78 -12.57
CA GLN A 117 3.35 7.90 -13.06
C GLN A 117 4.17 7.51 -14.29
N VAL A 118 4.76 6.30 -14.30
CA VAL A 118 5.49 5.76 -15.47
C VAL A 118 4.57 5.64 -16.68
N PHE A 119 3.38 5.05 -16.53
CA PHE A 119 2.44 4.90 -17.64
C PHE A 119 1.95 6.24 -18.19
N ILE A 120 1.64 7.20 -17.31
CA ILE A 120 1.23 8.54 -17.73
C ILE A 120 2.36 9.23 -18.50
N THR A 121 3.58 9.22 -17.96
CA THR A 121 4.73 9.89 -18.55
C THR A 121 5.11 9.24 -19.89
N ALA A 122 5.22 7.91 -19.93
CA ALA A 122 5.57 7.18 -21.15
C ALA A 122 4.50 7.34 -22.24
N GLY A 123 3.22 7.20 -21.86
CA GLY A 123 2.09 7.37 -22.77
C GLY A 123 2.04 8.79 -23.36
N SER A 124 2.23 9.82 -22.53
CA SER A 124 2.27 11.22 -22.99
C SER A 124 3.41 11.47 -23.98
N LEU A 125 4.60 10.96 -23.71
CA LEU A 125 5.75 11.11 -24.59
C LEU A 125 5.57 10.38 -25.92
N ILE A 126 4.94 9.19 -25.91
CA ILE A 126 4.59 8.44 -27.13
C ILE A 126 3.61 9.25 -27.97
N LEU A 127 2.54 9.79 -27.38
CA LEU A 127 1.54 10.59 -28.11
C LEU A 127 2.15 11.87 -28.68
N ILE A 128 3.01 12.55 -27.94
CA ILE A 128 3.76 13.72 -28.43
C ILE A 128 4.66 13.33 -29.62
N GLY A 129 5.39 12.22 -29.51
CA GLY A 129 6.26 11.73 -30.60
C GLY A 129 5.48 11.37 -31.86
N VAL A 130 4.33 10.73 -31.72
CA VAL A 130 3.43 10.42 -32.87
C VAL A 130 2.89 11.72 -33.48
N GLY A 131 2.44 12.67 -32.65
CA GLY A 131 1.96 13.98 -33.15
C GLY A 131 3.04 14.75 -33.91
N LEU A 132 4.28 14.76 -33.41
CA LEU A 132 5.42 15.38 -34.10
C LEU A 132 5.75 14.66 -35.43
N THR A 133 5.64 13.34 -35.49
CA THR A 133 5.84 12.55 -36.69
C THR A 133 4.82 12.94 -37.78
N LEU A 134 3.55 13.10 -37.41
CA LEU A 134 2.49 13.51 -38.32
C LEU A 134 2.67 14.96 -38.83
N TRP A 135 3.25 15.84 -37.99
CA TRP A 135 3.41 17.26 -38.33
C TRP A 135 4.75 17.58 -39.03
N ARG A 136 5.86 16.97 -38.57
CA ARG A 136 7.23 17.31 -39.02
C ARG A 136 7.91 16.20 -39.82
N GLY A 137 7.33 14.99 -39.87
CA GLY A 137 7.82 13.88 -40.68
C GLY A 137 8.42 12.72 -39.87
N MET A 138 8.78 11.67 -40.61
CA MET A 138 9.14 10.33 -40.07
C MET A 138 10.32 10.30 -39.10
N MET A 139 11.19 11.32 -39.10
CA MET A 139 12.37 11.39 -38.23
C MET A 139 11.99 11.34 -36.74
N PHE A 140 10.82 11.86 -36.35
CA PHE A 140 10.35 11.88 -34.99
C PHE A 140 9.78 10.54 -34.52
N LEU A 141 9.61 9.55 -35.40
CA LEU A 141 9.17 8.20 -35.05
C LEU A 141 10.17 7.47 -34.11
N VAL A 142 11.44 7.90 -34.11
CA VAL A 142 12.49 7.35 -33.24
C VAL A 142 12.11 7.50 -31.74
N LEU A 143 11.44 8.61 -31.38
CA LEU A 143 11.06 8.88 -29.97
C LEU A 143 10.06 7.84 -29.42
N PRO A 144 8.87 7.63 -30.02
CA PRO A 144 7.94 6.62 -29.53
C PRO A 144 8.50 5.20 -29.66
N ALA A 145 9.31 4.90 -30.69
CA ALA A 145 9.97 3.60 -30.82
C ALA A 145 10.95 3.32 -29.67
N PHE A 146 11.76 4.31 -29.30
CA PHE A 146 12.69 4.19 -28.17
C PHE A 146 11.97 3.98 -26.82
N ILE A 147 10.90 4.74 -26.59
CA ILE A 147 10.12 4.62 -25.35
C ILE A 147 9.39 3.26 -25.32
N GLY A 148 8.80 2.84 -26.43
CA GLY A 148 8.15 1.53 -26.55
C GLY A 148 9.12 0.36 -26.29
N GLY A 149 10.32 0.43 -26.88
CA GLY A 149 11.40 -0.54 -26.62
C GLY A 149 11.85 -0.56 -25.16
N GLY A 150 11.96 0.60 -24.54
CA GLY A 150 12.27 0.71 -23.11
C GLY A 150 11.21 0.11 -22.21
N LEU A 151 9.92 0.30 -22.53
CA LEU A 151 8.81 -0.33 -21.79
C LEU A 151 8.80 -1.85 -21.98
N LEU A 152 9.07 -2.34 -23.19
CA LEU A 152 9.18 -3.78 -23.45
C LEU A 152 10.32 -4.39 -22.63
N PHE A 153 11.49 -3.77 -22.66
CA PHE A 153 12.64 -4.20 -21.86
C PHE A 153 12.33 -4.22 -20.36
N ALA A 154 11.68 -3.16 -19.85
CA ALA A 154 11.28 -3.07 -18.44
C ALA A 154 10.29 -4.19 -18.06
N GLY A 155 9.34 -4.52 -18.95
CA GLY A 155 8.38 -5.62 -18.74
C GLY A 155 9.05 -6.99 -18.67
N MET A 156 10.10 -7.22 -19.48
CA MET A 156 10.82 -8.51 -19.53
C MET A 156 11.80 -8.69 -18.37
N THR A 157 12.48 -7.62 -17.96
CA THR A 157 13.57 -7.69 -16.97
C THR A 157 13.15 -7.26 -15.56
N GLY A 158 11.98 -6.62 -15.41
CA GLY A 158 11.56 -6.00 -14.15
C GLY A 158 12.34 -4.72 -13.81
N TRP A 159 13.29 -4.30 -14.67
CA TRP A 159 14.10 -3.10 -14.45
C TRP A 159 13.57 -1.92 -15.26
N CYS A 160 13.03 -0.91 -14.58
CA CYS A 160 12.44 0.28 -15.22
C CYS A 160 13.25 1.54 -14.86
N GLY A 161 14.08 2.02 -15.79
CA GLY A 161 14.88 3.25 -15.61
C GLY A 161 14.01 4.48 -15.33
N MET A 162 12.86 4.63 -15.99
CA MET A 162 11.91 5.72 -15.74
C MET A 162 11.30 5.62 -14.33
N GLY A 163 11.00 4.42 -13.84
CA GLY A 163 10.53 4.20 -12.47
C GLY A 163 11.57 4.64 -11.43
N ILE A 164 12.86 4.32 -11.66
CA ILE A 164 13.97 4.75 -10.81
C ILE A 164 14.12 6.27 -10.83
N LEU A 165 14.00 6.91 -12.01
CA LEU A 165 14.07 8.36 -12.13
C LEU A 165 12.93 9.03 -11.37
N LEU A 166 11.69 8.57 -11.57
CA LEU A 166 10.51 9.12 -10.90
C LEU A 166 10.54 8.92 -9.39
N SER A 167 11.09 7.79 -8.89
CA SER A 167 11.23 7.56 -7.45
C SER A 167 12.16 8.56 -6.75
N LYS A 168 13.12 9.15 -7.49
CA LYS A 168 14.05 10.17 -6.98
C LYS A 168 13.49 11.59 -7.02
N MET A 169 12.33 11.80 -7.64
CA MET A 169 11.72 13.13 -7.73
C MET A 169 11.23 13.63 -6.37
N PRO A 170 11.26 14.97 -6.12
CA PRO A 170 10.98 15.53 -4.79
C PRO A 170 9.59 15.20 -4.26
N TRP A 171 8.59 15.02 -5.14
CA TRP A 171 7.23 14.62 -4.73
C TRP A 171 7.09 13.13 -4.40
N ASN A 172 8.06 12.29 -4.74
CA ASN A 172 8.12 10.87 -4.41
C ASN A 172 9.15 10.55 -3.32
N LYS A 173 9.98 11.52 -2.89
CA LYS A 173 10.87 11.36 -1.74
C LYS A 173 10.05 11.47 -0.46
N LYS A 174 10.03 10.41 0.32
CA LYS A 174 9.56 10.39 1.71
C LYS A 174 10.74 10.58 2.65
#